data_052ed6a28f0bcc911c87394c1bbc4389
#
_entry.id   052ed6a28f0bcc911c87394c1bbc4389
#
_cell.length_a   1.000
_cell.length_b   1.000
_cell.length_c   1.000
_cell.angle_alpha   90.00
_cell.angle_beta   90.00
_cell.angle_gamma   90.00
#
_symmetry.space_group_name_H-M   'P 1'
#
loop_
_entity.id
_entity.type
_entity.pdbx_description
1 polymer ?
#
loop_
_entity_poly.entity_id
_entity_poly.type
_entity_poly.pdbx_seq_one_letter_code
_entity_poly.pdbx_strand_id
1 'polypeptide(L)'
;QENCIDGMKKLQEESIDLTVTSPPYDNLRTYNDSSMWDFNVFKEVAEQLYRVTKPGGVVVWVVGDAVIKSTETGSSFRQALYFMDLGFKLHDTMIYEKNGSSFPARVDGNRYSQIFEYMFVLSKDVKPKTANLICDKENKWAGWTNWGKGTFRDKEGNLVERKQKPTPQFSPRNNIWKYNTGAGYTTKDKFAFEHPAMFPEALAMDHILSWSNEGDLVLDPFMGAGTTAACCIESNRNYVGYEIDEKYYDICRRRIEKRVTIQEPSTEQSNALVDALS
;
A
#
# COMPACT_ATOMS: atom_id res chain seq x y z
N GLN A 1 17.53 12.50 -0.08
CA GLN A 1 17.10 12.88 1.27
C GLN A 1 16.41 14.25 1.20
N GLU A 2 15.13 14.34 1.54
CA GLU A 2 14.36 15.57 1.40
C GLU A 2 13.02 15.48 2.15
N ASN A 3 12.45 16.66 2.51
CA ASN A 3 11.07 16.75 2.96
C ASN A 3 10.10 16.41 1.82
N CYS A 4 9.12 15.56 2.06
CA CYS A 4 8.21 15.05 1.04
C CYS A 4 7.35 16.16 0.39
N ILE A 5 6.95 17.19 1.14
CA ILE A 5 6.15 18.31 0.61
C ILE A 5 6.98 19.09 -0.41
N ASP A 6 8.23 19.42 -0.07
CA ASP A 6 9.12 20.17 -0.96
C ASP A 6 9.56 19.33 -2.17
N GLY A 7 9.78 18.05 -1.94
CA GLY A 7 10.09 17.11 -3.01
C GLY A 7 8.92 16.92 -3.98
N MET A 8 7.71 16.70 -3.49
CA MET A 8 6.54 16.56 -4.33
C MET A 8 6.22 17.83 -5.14
N LYS A 9 6.45 19.04 -4.59
CA LYS A 9 6.29 20.30 -5.35
C LYS A 9 7.12 20.35 -6.63
N LYS A 10 8.22 19.60 -6.72
CA LYS A 10 9.10 19.51 -7.90
C LYS A 10 8.59 18.51 -8.93
N LEU A 11 7.70 17.59 -8.54
CA LEU A 11 7.11 16.64 -9.46
C LEU A 11 6.10 17.32 -10.39
N GLN A 12 6.06 16.84 -11.61
CA GLN A 12 5.04 17.26 -12.58
C GLN A 12 3.65 16.87 -12.07
N GLU A 13 2.66 17.71 -12.33
CA GLU A 13 1.26 17.40 -12.07
C GLU A 13 0.86 16.15 -12.85
N GLU A 14 -0.02 15.33 -12.24
CA GLU A 14 -0.57 14.13 -12.87
C GLU A 14 0.50 13.19 -13.46
N SER A 15 1.62 13.05 -12.75
CA SER A 15 2.74 12.17 -13.15
C SER A 15 2.77 10.82 -12.44
N ILE A 16 2.10 10.67 -11.29
CA ILE A 16 2.12 9.49 -10.44
C ILE A 16 0.95 8.57 -10.76
N ASP A 17 1.24 7.29 -10.99
CA ASP A 17 0.23 6.26 -11.23
C ASP A 17 -0.31 5.67 -9.93
N LEU A 18 0.58 5.44 -8.95
CA LEU A 18 0.25 4.83 -7.67
C LEU A 18 1.05 5.46 -6.53
N THR A 19 0.42 5.66 -5.40
CA THR A 19 1.11 5.89 -4.11
C THR A 19 0.81 4.74 -3.18
N VAL A 20 1.84 4.13 -2.57
CA VAL A 20 1.71 3.15 -1.48
C VAL A 20 2.55 3.63 -0.32
N THR A 21 1.90 3.98 0.79
CA THR A 21 2.59 4.62 1.89
C THR A 21 1.90 4.42 3.24
N SER A 22 2.66 4.60 4.31
CA SER A 22 2.19 4.66 5.68
C SER A 22 2.77 5.93 6.33
N PRO A 23 1.96 6.94 6.64
CA PRO A 23 2.42 8.17 7.26
C PRO A 23 2.90 7.94 8.69
N PRO A 24 3.59 8.91 9.31
CA PRO A 24 3.81 8.89 10.74
C PRO A 24 2.48 8.82 11.50
N TYR A 25 2.37 7.95 12.51
CA TYR A 25 1.16 7.85 13.33
C TYR A 25 1.24 8.80 14.51
N ASP A 26 0.15 9.46 14.83
CA ASP A 26 -0.06 10.44 15.90
C ASP A 26 0.79 10.21 17.15
N ASN A 27 2.01 10.70 17.23
CA ASN A 27 2.92 10.58 18.38
C ASN A 27 3.12 9.16 18.95
N LEU A 28 2.70 8.11 18.21
CA LEU A 28 2.89 6.71 18.63
C LEU A 28 4.36 6.31 18.63
N ARG A 29 5.22 7.06 17.92
CA ARG A 29 6.66 6.79 17.84
C ARG A 29 7.42 8.12 17.77
N THR A 30 8.49 8.21 18.53
CA THR A 30 9.44 9.32 18.46
C THR A 30 10.30 9.10 17.22
N TYR A 31 10.01 9.82 16.16
CA TYR A 31 10.88 9.91 14.99
C TYR A 31 11.90 11.03 15.24
N ASN A 32 13.04 10.70 15.82
CA ASN A 32 14.26 11.53 16.01
C ASN A 32 14.02 13.06 16.03
N ASP A 33 13.16 13.57 16.90
CA ASP A 33 12.83 15.00 17.12
C ASP A 33 12.51 15.85 15.87
N SER A 34 12.37 15.27 14.68
CA SER A 34 12.51 16.01 13.43
C SER A 34 11.22 16.41 12.73
N SER A 35 10.06 15.94 13.12
CA SER A 35 8.83 16.43 12.49
C SER A 35 7.61 16.41 13.41
N MET A 36 7.02 17.56 13.62
CA MET A 36 5.67 17.64 14.17
C MET A 36 4.69 17.17 13.09
N TRP A 37 4.41 15.87 13.05
CA TRP A 37 3.31 15.35 12.25
C TRP A 37 2.00 15.73 12.92
N ASP A 38 1.27 16.61 12.27
CA ASP A 38 -0.06 17.03 12.69
C ASP A 38 -1.04 17.04 11.50
N PHE A 39 -2.28 17.39 11.77
CA PHE A 39 -3.30 17.42 10.73
C PHE A 39 -3.08 18.53 9.68
N ASN A 40 -2.33 19.60 9.97
CA ASN A 40 -2.01 20.63 8.99
C ASN A 40 -0.93 20.15 8.02
N VAL A 41 0.12 19.52 8.55
CA VAL A 41 1.16 18.87 7.73
C VAL A 41 0.54 17.78 6.85
N PHE A 42 -0.37 16.97 7.42
CA PHE A 42 -1.12 15.99 6.63
C PHE A 42 -1.88 16.64 5.46
N LYS A 43 -2.57 17.77 5.69
CA LYS A 43 -3.31 18.48 4.62
C LYS A 43 -2.38 18.88 3.47
N GLU A 44 -1.22 19.45 3.78
CA GLU A 44 -0.25 19.84 2.75
C GLU A 44 0.24 18.62 1.94
N VAL A 45 0.50 17.50 2.61
CA VAL A 45 0.84 16.24 1.93
C VAL A 45 -0.30 15.76 1.04
N ALA A 46 -1.54 15.75 1.55
CA ALA A 46 -2.70 15.28 0.81
C ALA A 46 -2.99 16.15 -0.44
N GLU A 47 -2.82 17.47 -0.33
CA GLU A 47 -2.94 18.41 -1.45
C GLU A 47 -1.88 18.13 -2.54
N GLN A 48 -0.63 17.88 -2.13
CA GLN A 48 0.42 17.51 -3.09
C GLN A 48 0.14 16.14 -3.72
N LEU A 49 -0.32 15.15 -2.95
CA LEU A 49 -0.72 13.85 -3.49
C LEU A 49 -1.86 13.99 -4.51
N TYR A 50 -2.86 14.84 -4.23
CA TYR A 50 -3.92 15.10 -5.20
C TYR A 50 -3.37 15.72 -6.49
N ARG A 51 -2.48 16.71 -6.38
CA ARG A 51 -1.88 17.38 -7.52
C ARG A 51 -1.07 16.42 -8.40
N VAL A 52 -0.19 15.60 -7.80
CA VAL A 52 0.74 14.76 -8.57
C VAL A 52 0.13 13.45 -9.07
N THR A 53 -0.96 12.97 -8.47
CA THR A 53 -1.61 11.73 -8.90
C THR A 53 -2.36 11.94 -10.22
N LYS A 54 -2.22 11.01 -11.17
CA LYS A 54 -2.96 11.01 -12.44
C LYS A 54 -4.47 10.81 -12.21
N PRO A 55 -5.37 11.31 -13.08
CA PRO A 55 -6.77 10.90 -13.06
C PRO A 55 -6.90 9.37 -13.16
N GLY A 56 -7.60 8.76 -12.20
CA GLY A 56 -7.67 7.30 -12.06
C GLY A 56 -6.42 6.63 -11.47
N GLY A 57 -5.39 7.40 -11.13
CA GLY A 57 -4.29 6.96 -10.30
C GLY A 57 -4.76 6.70 -8.87
N VAL A 58 -4.03 5.88 -8.14
CA VAL A 58 -4.45 5.35 -6.83
C VAL A 58 -3.50 5.81 -5.72
N VAL A 59 -4.07 6.13 -4.56
CA VAL A 59 -3.34 6.31 -3.31
C VAL A 59 -3.79 5.23 -2.34
N VAL A 60 -2.86 4.38 -1.91
CA VAL A 60 -3.05 3.44 -0.81
C VAL A 60 -2.46 4.05 0.44
N TRP A 61 -3.33 4.43 1.36
CA TRP A 61 -2.98 5.09 2.61
C TRP A 61 -3.14 4.12 3.76
N VAL A 62 -2.01 3.60 4.27
CA VAL A 62 -1.98 2.62 5.37
C VAL A 62 -1.82 3.38 6.69
N VAL A 63 -2.84 3.33 7.55
CA VAL A 63 -2.87 4.15 8.76
C VAL A 63 -3.59 3.46 9.91
N GLY A 64 -3.09 3.69 11.13
CA GLY A 64 -3.75 3.31 12.38
C GLY A 64 -3.93 4.51 13.30
N ASP A 65 -4.86 4.40 14.26
CA ASP A 65 -5.11 5.42 15.25
C ASP A 65 -4.31 5.18 16.53
N ALA A 66 -3.84 6.25 17.15
CA ALA A 66 -3.29 6.21 18.49
C ALA A 66 -4.41 6.20 19.54
N VAL A 67 -4.11 5.64 20.71
CA VAL A 67 -4.95 5.79 21.91
C VAL A 67 -4.29 6.80 22.84
N ILE A 68 -4.89 7.99 22.97
CA ILE A 68 -4.41 9.07 23.83
C ILE A 68 -5.49 9.36 24.88
N LYS A 69 -5.09 9.37 26.16
CA LYS A 69 -6.02 9.61 27.30
C LYS A 69 -7.28 8.76 27.21
N SER A 70 -7.12 7.46 26.97
CA SER A 70 -8.20 6.47 26.85
C SER A 70 -9.18 6.70 25.69
N THR A 71 -8.80 7.47 24.67
CA THR A 71 -9.61 7.73 23.48
C THR A 71 -8.77 7.49 22.23
N GLU A 72 -9.34 6.80 21.23
CA GLU A 72 -8.73 6.75 19.90
C GLU A 72 -8.77 8.13 19.27
N THR A 73 -7.70 8.50 18.56
CA THR A 73 -7.56 9.84 17.95
C THR A 73 -8.55 10.05 16.80
N GLY A 74 -8.95 8.99 16.12
CA GLY A 74 -9.79 9.07 14.92
C GLY A 74 -9.11 9.78 13.76
N SER A 75 -7.79 9.89 13.79
CA SER A 75 -6.99 10.55 12.75
C SER A 75 -7.15 9.86 11.40
N SER A 76 -7.23 8.54 11.37
CA SER A 76 -7.44 7.75 10.17
C SER A 76 -8.71 8.17 9.42
N PHE A 77 -9.82 8.33 10.14
CA PHE A 77 -11.10 8.77 9.57
C PHE A 77 -11.06 10.20 9.07
N ARG A 78 -10.46 11.11 9.85
CA ARG A 78 -10.31 12.51 9.46
C ARG A 78 -9.47 12.66 8.21
N GLN A 79 -8.41 11.85 8.08
CA GLN A 79 -7.55 11.83 6.91
C GLN A 79 -8.31 11.30 5.68
N ALA A 80 -9.04 10.19 5.82
CA ALA A 80 -9.83 9.63 4.73
C ALA A 80 -10.91 10.62 4.23
N LEU A 81 -11.62 11.30 5.15
CA LEU A 81 -12.63 12.30 4.79
C LEU A 81 -11.99 13.51 4.09
N TYR A 82 -10.84 13.98 4.57
CA TYR A 82 -10.16 15.11 3.93
C TYR A 82 -9.68 14.78 2.51
N PHE A 83 -9.17 13.57 2.27
CA PHE A 83 -8.88 13.12 0.90
C PHE A 83 -10.12 13.17 0.00
N MET A 84 -11.29 12.78 0.53
CA MET A 84 -12.55 12.87 -0.22
C MET A 84 -12.95 14.33 -0.48
N ASP A 85 -12.76 15.23 0.48
CA ASP A 85 -13.03 16.67 0.32
C ASP A 85 -12.14 17.30 -0.76
N LEU A 86 -10.90 16.82 -0.92
CA LEU A 86 -10.00 17.25 -2.01
C LEU A 86 -10.44 16.76 -3.40
N GLY A 87 -11.30 15.74 -3.49
CA GLY A 87 -11.79 15.18 -4.75
C GLY A 87 -11.41 13.73 -4.99
N PHE A 88 -10.58 13.10 -4.15
CA PHE A 88 -10.37 11.66 -4.24
C PHE A 88 -11.68 10.92 -3.99
N LYS A 89 -11.86 9.82 -4.68
CA LYS A 89 -12.94 8.86 -4.40
C LYS A 89 -12.41 7.76 -3.50
N LEU A 90 -13.02 7.56 -2.36
CA LEU A 90 -12.75 6.39 -1.52
C LEU A 90 -13.26 5.15 -2.28
N HIS A 91 -12.32 4.46 -2.92
CA HIS A 91 -12.64 3.30 -3.77
C HIS A 91 -12.92 2.06 -2.93
N ASP A 92 -12.07 1.80 -1.94
CA ASP A 92 -12.23 0.68 -1.00
C ASP A 92 -11.67 1.03 0.37
N THR A 93 -12.32 0.53 1.42
CA THR A 93 -11.81 0.52 2.79
C THR A 93 -11.34 -0.89 3.10
N MET A 94 -10.04 -1.10 3.05
CA MET A 94 -9.43 -2.39 3.29
C MET A 94 -8.84 -2.45 4.70
N ILE A 95 -8.67 -3.66 5.21
CA ILE A 95 -8.09 -3.93 6.53
C ILE A 95 -6.79 -4.73 6.36
N TYR A 96 -5.72 -4.23 6.92
CA TYR A 96 -4.52 -4.98 7.19
C TYR A 96 -4.65 -5.67 8.55
N GLU A 97 -4.90 -6.97 8.56
CA GLU A 97 -4.92 -7.80 9.77
C GLU A 97 -3.50 -8.29 10.08
N LYS A 98 -3.04 -8.01 11.30
CA LYS A 98 -1.75 -8.47 11.84
C LYS A 98 -1.88 -9.82 12.51
N ASN A 99 -0.81 -10.59 12.56
CA ASN A 99 -0.77 -11.88 13.26
C ASN A 99 -0.74 -11.75 14.80
N GLY A 100 -0.64 -10.55 15.32
CA GLY A 100 -0.66 -10.26 16.76
C GLY A 100 -0.62 -8.77 17.05
N SER A 101 -0.87 -8.41 18.29
CA SER A 101 -0.82 -7.03 18.76
C SER A 101 0.55 -6.69 19.31
N SER A 102 1.07 -5.50 18.97
CA SER A 102 2.26 -4.93 19.64
C SER A 102 1.99 -4.59 21.10
N PHE A 103 0.72 -4.35 21.43
CA PHE A 103 0.24 -4.02 22.79
C PHE A 103 -0.95 -4.93 23.13
N PRO A 104 -0.69 -6.14 23.66
CA PRO A 104 -1.76 -7.08 23.97
C PRO A 104 -2.69 -6.49 25.05
N ALA A 105 -3.99 -6.79 24.94
CA ALA A 105 -4.96 -6.37 25.93
C ALA A 105 -4.65 -7.02 27.27
N ARG A 106 -4.86 -6.27 28.35
CA ARG A 106 -4.74 -6.77 29.72
C ARG A 106 -6.07 -7.33 30.17
N VAL A 107 -6.03 -8.36 31.01
CA VAL A 107 -7.25 -9.01 31.56
C VAL A 107 -8.10 -8.01 32.37
N ASP A 108 -7.45 -7.08 33.04
CA ASP A 108 -8.06 -5.99 33.83
C ASP A 108 -8.26 -4.69 33.02
N GLY A 109 -8.00 -4.76 31.71
CA GLY A 109 -8.16 -3.62 30.80
C GLY A 109 -9.60 -3.43 30.32
N ASN A 110 -9.85 -2.31 29.67
CA ASN A 110 -11.16 -1.93 29.13
C ASN A 110 -11.18 -1.89 27.59
N ARG A 111 -10.12 -2.43 26.91
CA ARG A 111 -10.01 -2.47 25.46
C ARG A 111 -9.55 -3.82 24.97
N TYR A 112 -10.06 -4.21 23.82
CA TYR A 112 -9.52 -5.35 23.09
C TYR A 112 -8.18 -5.00 22.45
N SER A 113 -7.35 -6.03 22.17
CA SER A 113 -6.10 -5.85 21.43
C SER A 113 -6.38 -5.39 20.00
N GLN A 114 -5.76 -4.30 19.59
CA GLN A 114 -5.83 -3.84 18.21
C GLN A 114 -4.85 -4.64 17.33
N ILE A 115 -5.39 -5.38 16.38
CA ILE A 115 -4.62 -6.25 15.48
C ILE A 115 -4.76 -5.85 14.01
N PHE A 116 -5.23 -4.66 13.73
CA PHE A 116 -5.43 -4.20 12.35
C PHE A 116 -5.00 -2.74 12.16
N GLU A 117 -4.81 -2.39 10.90
CA GLU A 117 -4.69 -1.03 10.40
C GLU A 117 -5.62 -0.85 9.21
N TYR A 118 -6.06 0.38 8.95
CA TYR A 118 -6.80 0.69 7.75
C TYR A 118 -5.86 0.81 6.55
N MET A 119 -6.33 0.35 5.39
CA MET A 119 -5.73 0.62 4.08
C MET A 119 -6.80 1.30 3.23
N PHE A 120 -6.82 2.62 3.23
CA PHE A 120 -7.75 3.36 2.39
C PHE A 120 -7.23 3.38 0.96
N VAL A 121 -7.99 2.84 0.04
CA VAL A 121 -7.71 2.87 -1.39
C VAL A 121 -8.49 4.03 -2.00
N LEU A 122 -7.78 5.05 -2.41
CA LEU A 122 -8.32 6.30 -2.91
C LEU A 122 -7.98 6.43 -4.40
N SER A 123 -8.92 6.87 -5.23
CA SER A 123 -8.69 7.08 -6.66
C SER A 123 -8.99 8.52 -7.04
N LYS A 124 -8.09 9.17 -7.78
CA LYS A 124 -8.30 10.57 -8.20
C LYS A 124 -9.41 10.68 -9.25
N ASP A 125 -10.40 11.53 -9.02
CA ASP A 125 -11.50 11.94 -9.88
C ASP A 125 -12.45 10.83 -10.35
N VAL A 126 -11.91 9.72 -10.84
CA VAL A 126 -12.64 8.59 -11.43
C VAL A 126 -12.26 7.27 -10.74
N LYS A 127 -12.88 6.17 -11.12
CA LYS A 127 -12.48 4.84 -10.64
C LYS A 127 -11.02 4.54 -11.01
N PRO A 128 -10.33 3.63 -10.30
CA PRO A 128 -8.99 3.19 -10.65
C PRO A 128 -8.87 2.82 -12.13
N LYS A 129 -7.86 3.36 -12.80
CA LYS A 129 -7.56 3.04 -14.20
C LYS A 129 -6.96 1.65 -14.33
N THR A 130 -6.12 1.27 -13.38
CA THR A 130 -5.54 -0.06 -13.25
C THR A 130 -6.16 -0.77 -12.05
N ALA A 131 -6.65 -2.00 -12.24
CA ALA A 131 -7.21 -2.85 -11.19
C ALA A 131 -6.93 -4.32 -11.51
N ASN A 132 -5.75 -4.80 -11.14
CA ASN A 132 -5.29 -6.18 -11.29
C ASN A 132 -5.60 -6.94 -10.00
N LEU A 133 -6.86 -7.31 -9.80
CA LEU A 133 -7.29 -7.93 -8.54
C LEU A 133 -6.61 -9.29 -8.35
N ILE A 134 -6.04 -9.52 -7.18
CA ILE A 134 -5.41 -10.80 -6.81
C ILE A 134 -6.51 -11.85 -6.61
N CYS A 135 -6.54 -12.85 -7.48
CA CYS A 135 -7.54 -13.91 -7.49
C CYS A 135 -6.92 -15.20 -6.92
N ASP A 136 -6.83 -15.30 -5.60
CA ASP A 136 -6.29 -16.46 -4.88
C ASP A 136 -7.27 -17.05 -3.85
N LYS A 137 -8.48 -16.50 -3.76
CA LYS A 137 -9.54 -17.04 -2.92
C LYS A 137 -10.20 -18.22 -3.63
N GLU A 138 -9.94 -19.43 -3.15
CA GLU A 138 -10.54 -20.66 -3.68
C GLU A 138 -12.07 -20.67 -3.49
N ASN A 139 -12.79 -21.02 -4.53
CA ASN A 139 -14.23 -21.14 -4.51
C ASN A 139 -14.66 -22.57 -4.22
N LYS A 140 -15.38 -22.77 -3.13
CA LYS A 140 -15.91 -24.07 -2.70
C LYS A 140 -16.76 -24.77 -3.79
N TRP A 141 -17.40 -24.00 -4.67
CA TRP A 141 -18.30 -24.48 -5.72
C TRP A 141 -17.72 -24.24 -7.13
N ALA A 142 -16.39 -24.35 -7.28
CA ALA A 142 -15.76 -24.21 -8.58
C ALA A 142 -16.39 -25.14 -9.64
N GLY A 143 -16.63 -24.61 -10.83
CA GLY A 143 -17.30 -25.32 -11.92
C GLY A 143 -18.83 -25.39 -11.82
N TRP A 144 -19.43 -25.01 -10.68
CA TRP A 144 -20.88 -25.02 -10.52
C TRP A 144 -21.56 -23.96 -11.38
N THR A 145 -22.63 -24.35 -12.09
CA THR A 145 -23.37 -23.48 -13.02
C THR A 145 -24.83 -23.23 -12.64
N ASN A 146 -25.39 -24.07 -11.76
CA ASN A 146 -26.83 -23.99 -11.46
C ASN A 146 -27.11 -23.25 -10.15
N TRP A 147 -27.09 -21.92 -10.20
CA TRP A 147 -27.44 -21.04 -9.08
C TRP A 147 -28.91 -20.64 -9.01
N GLY A 148 -29.79 -21.38 -9.72
CA GLY A 148 -31.20 -21.00 -9.87
C GLY A 148 -31.39 -19.83 -10.84
N LYS A 149 -32.65 -19.38 -10.98
CA LYS A 149 -32.98 -18.25 -11.84
C LYS A 149 -32.52 -16.93 -11.16
N GLY A 150 -31.42 -16.38 -11.62
CA GLY A 150 -30.98 -15.05 -11.20
C GLY A 150 -31.47 -13.97 -12.16
N THR A 151 -32.02 -12.89 -11.63
CA THR A 151 -32.40 -11.72 -12.42
C THR A 151 -31.63 -10.50 -11.95
N PHE A 152 -31.41 -9.54 -12.84
CA PHE A 152 -30.91 -8.19 -12.47
C PHE A 152 -31.76 -7.15 -13.21
N ARG A 153 -31.77 -5.92 -12.72
CA ARG A 153 -32.40 -4.81 -13.44
C ARG A 153 -31.38 -4.16 -14.37
N ASP A 154 -31.79 -3.98 -15.63
CA ASP A 154 -31.02 -3.19 -16.59
C ASP A 154 -31.08 -1.68 -16.25
N LYS A 155 -30.47 -0.85 -17.12
CA LYS A 155 -30.44 0.60 -16.92
C LYS A 155 -31.82 1.24 -17.04
N GLU A 156 -32.73 0.59 -17.73
CA GLU A 156 -34.13 1.00 -17.95
C GLU A 156 -35.06 0.47 -16.84
N GLY A 157 -34.51 -0.34 -15.90
CA GLY A 157 -35.26 -0.89 -14.77
C GLY A 157 -35.98 -2.22 -15.05
N ASN A 158 -35.82 -2.81 -16.24
CA ASN A 158 -36.44 -4.09 -16.60
C ASN A 158 -35.71 -5.24 -15.93
N LEU A 159 -36.47 -6.31 -15.58
CA LEU A 159 -35.89 -7.54 -15.07
C LEU A 159 -35.34 -8.37 -16.23
N VAL A 160 -34.03 -8.57 -16.26
CA VAL A 160 -33.30 -9.35 -17.24
C VAL A 160 -32.74 -10.61 -16.58
N GLU A 161 -32.90 -11.75 -17.25
CA GLU A 161 -32.36 -13.02 -16.77
C GLU A 161 -30.83 -13.02 -16.87
N ARG A 162 -30.17 -13.38 -15.76
CA ARG A 162 -28.71 -13.43 -15.69
C ARG A 162 -28.19 -14.69 -16.36
N LYS A 163 -27.41 -14.55 -17.44
CA LYS A 163 -26.70 -15.70 -18.03
C LYS A 163 -25.75 -16.28 -16.98
N GLN A 164 -25.95 -17.54 -16.65
CA GLN A 164 -25.11 -18.24 -15.71
C GLN A 164 -23.77 -18.59 -16.34
N LYS A 165 -22.69 -18.36 -15.60
CA LYS A 165 -21.34 -18.80 -15.95
C LYS A 165 -20.86 -19.78 -14.88
N PRO A 166 -20.01 -20.76 -15.23
CA PRO A 166 -19.37 -21.60 -14.22
C PRO A 166 -18.66 -20.75 -13.18
N THR A 167 -18.81 -21.12 -11.91
CA THR A 167 -18.05 -20.49 -10.83
C THR A 167 -16.55 -20.71 -11.09
N PRO A 168 -15.74 -19.66 -11.14
CA PRO A 168 -14.30 -19.81 -11.36
C PRO A 168 -13.66 -20.58 -10.19
N GLN A 169 -12.50 -21.19 -10.42
CA GLN A 169 -11.76 -21.88 -9.37
C GLN A 169 -11.33 -20.92 -8.27
N PHE A 170 -10.84 -19.74 -8.67
CA PHE A 170 -10.45 -18.68 -7.76
C PHE A 170 -11.24 -17.40 -8.03
N SER A 171 -11.48 -16.63 -7.00
CA SER A 171 -12.08 -15.29 -7.05
C SER A 171 -11.16 -14.26 -6.38
N PRO A 172 -11.40 -12.96 -6.59
CA PRO A 172 -10.66 -11.92 -5.89
C PRO A 172 -10.69 -12.13 -4.38
N ARG A 173 -9.59 -11.79 -3.72
CA ARG A 173 -9.52 -11.72 -2.25
C ARG A 173 -10.64 -10.84 -1.70
N ASN A 174 -10.99 -11.08 -0.44
CA ASN A 174 -11.78 -10.11 0.33
C ASN A 174 -10.90 -8.88 0.65
N ASN A 175 -11.51 -7.81 1.14
CA ASN A 175 -10.81 -6.58 1.53
C ASN A 175 -10.19 -6.62 2.94
N ILE A 176 -10.07 -7.78 3.56
CA ILE A 176 -9.29 -8.02 4.78
C ILE A 176 -8.08 -8.87 4.40
N TRP A 177 -6.90 -8.27 4.44
CA TRP A 177 -5.65 -8.92 4.07
C TRP A 177 -4.82 -9.19 5.30
N LYS A 178 -4.35 -10.42 5.45
CA LYS A 178 -3.58 -10.86 6.60
C LYS A 178 -2.11 -11.00 6.25
N TYR A 179 -1.26 -10.30 7.00
CA TYR A 179 0.18 -10.39 6.88
C TYR A 179 0.82 -10.62 8.24
N ASN A 180 1.83 -11.49 8.26
CA ASN A 180 2.65 -11.69 9.43
C ASN A 180 3.65 -10.53 9.57
N THR A 181 3.90 -10.12 10.80
CA THR A 181 4.87 -9.09 11.17
C THR A 181 6.00 -9.68 12.01
N GLY A 182 7.09 -8.94 12.13
CA GLY A 182 8.25 -9.33 12.92
C GLY A 182 9.39 -9.89 12.07
N ALA A 183 10.43 -10.38 12.75
CA ALA A 183 11.66 -10.85 12.11
C ALA A 183 11.40 -12.01 11.13
N GLY A 184 11.87 -11.85 9.89
CA GLY A 184 11.73 -12.82 8.82
C GLY A 184 10.39 -12.78 8.06
N TYR A 185 9.40 -12.03 8.55
CA TYR A 185 8.09 -11.86 7.89
C TYR A 185 7.92 -10.47 7.27
N THR A 186 8.27 -9.41 8.01
CA THR A 186 8.17 -8.03 7.49
C THR A 186 9.12 -7.83 6.31
N THR A 187 10.36 -8.27 6.45
CA THR A 187 11.40 -8.27 5.42
C THR A 187 12.48 -9.30 5.75
N LYS A 188 13.23 -9.73 4.73
CA LYS A 188 14.43 -10.56 4.88
C LYS A 188 15.68 -9.72 5.17
N ASP A 189 15.63 -8.42 5.01
CA ASP A 189 16.74 -7.51 5.22
C ASP A 189 16.88 -7.15 6.70
N LYS A 190 17.70 -7.88 7.45
CA LYS A 190 17.85 -7.73 8.90
C LYS A 190 18.19 -6.30 9.34
N PHE A 191 19.02 -5.60 8.58
CA PHE A 191 19.40 -4.21 8.88
C PHE A 191 18.25 -3.21 8.75
N ALA A 192 17.21 -3.55 7.99
CA ALA A 192 16.04 -2.69 7.87
C ALA A 192 15.26 -2.55 9.20
N PHE A 193 15.42 -3.50 10.13
CA PHE A 193 14.82 -3.43 11.47
C PHE A 193 15.43 -2.36 12.37
N GLU A 194 16.47 -1.67 11.93
CA GLU A 194 16.95 -0.44 12.57
C GLU A 194 15.93 0.71 12.40
N HIS A 195 15.01 0.61 11.44
CA HIS A 195 13.84 1.47 11.32
C HIS A 195 12.71 0.95 12.22
N PRO A 196 12.09 1.80 13.08
CA PRO A 196 11.15 1.34 14.11
C PRO A 196 9.78 0.90 13.59
N ALA A 197 9.43 1.31 12.38
CA ALA A 197 8.09 1.11 11.81
C ALA A 197 8.16 0.79 10.32
N MET A 198 7.95 -0.45 9.97
CA MET A 198 7.83 -0.89 8.57
C MET A 198 6.56 -1.70 8.42
N PHE A 199 5.83 -1.48 7.32
CA PHE A 199 4.81 -2.45 6.89
C PHE A 199 5.47 -3.60 6.10
N PRO A 200 4.83 -4.79 6.04
CA PRO A 200 5.40 -5.94 5.33
C PRO A 200 5.63 -5.71 3.84
N GLU A 201 6.73 -6.23 3.29
CA GLU A 201 7.00 -6.23 1.84
C GLU A 201 5.84 -6.85 1.06
N ALA A 202 5.26 -7.94 1.57
CA ALA A 202 4.13 -8.60 0.92
C ALA A 202 2.90 -7.68 0.80
N LEU A 203 2.64 -6.81 1.81
CA LEU A 203 1.56 -5.83 1.75
C LEU A 203 1.83 -4.80 0.64
N ALA A 204 3.04 -4.23 0.60
CA ALA A 204 3.41 -3.27 -0.43
C ALA A 204 3.34 -3.90 -1.82
N MET A 205 3.90 -5.09 -1.99
CA MET A 205 3.91 -5.82 -3.26
C MET A 205 2.50 -6.07 -3.78
N ASP A 206 1.62 -6.58 -2.93
CA ASP A 206 0.24 -6.88 -3.31
C ASP A 206 -0.52 -5.62 -3.77
N HIS A 207 -0.31 -4.47 -3.12
CA HIS A 207 -0.89 -3.20 -3.57
C HIS A 207 -0.26 -2.68 -4.87
N ILE A 208 1.06 -2.79 -5.01
CA ILE A 208 1.78 -2.38 -6.23
C ILE A 208 1.28 -3.21 -7.43
N LEU A 209 1.18 -4.52 -7.29
CA LEU A 209 0.67 -5.41 -8.33
C LEU A 209 -0.80 -5.13 -8.67
N SER A 210 -1.63 -4.84 -7.65
CA SER A 210 -3.07 -4.61 -7.83
C SER A 210 -3.36 -3.30 -8.55
N TRP A 211 -2.62 -2.23 -8.28
CA TRP A 211 -2.99 -0.88 -8.69
C TRP A 211 -2.03 -0.22 -9.69
N SER A 212 -1.02 -0.96 -10.18
CA SER A 212 -0.09 -0.49 -11.20
C SER A 212 0.29 -1.59 -12.20
N ASN A 213 0.84 -1.18 -13.33
CA ASN A 213 1.44 -2.06 -14.33
C ASN A 213 2.97 -1.87 -14.33
N GLU A 214 3.69 -2.78 -15.00
CA GLU A 214 5.14 -2.62 -15.21
C GLU A 214 5.42 -1.29 -15.92
N GLY A 215 6.48 -0.60 -15.49
CA GLY A 215 6.85 0.71 -15.99
C GLY A 215 6.10 1.90 -15.37
N ASP A 216 4.99 1.69 -14.66
CA ASP A 216 4.27 2.76 -13.95
C ASP A 216 5.14 3.38 -12.85
N LEU A 217 4.88 4.65 -12.52
CA LEU A 217 5.59 5.40 -11.50
C LEU A 217 4.86 5.35 -10.16
N VAL A 218 5.53 4.77 -9.17
CA VAL A 218 5.04 4.61 -7.79
C VAL A 218 5.70 5.62 -6.87
N LEU A 219 4.91 6.31 -6.05
CA LEU A 219 5.37 7.27 -5.05
C LEU A 219 5.25 6.71 -3.64
N ASP A 220 6.25 6.98 -2.80
CA ASP A 220 6.16 6.86 -1.36
C ASP A 220 6.70 8.14 -0.69
N PRO A 221 5.82 9.03 -0.17
CA PRO A 221 6.26 10.26 0.47
C PRO A 221 6.92 10.04 1.84
N PHE A 222 6.81 8.84 2.42
CA PHE A 222 7.39 8.49 3.72
C PHE A 222 8.20 7.19 3.60
N MET A 223 9.26 7.24 2.80
CA MET A 223 10.00 6.07 2.33
C MET A 223 10.56 5.19 3.46
N GLY A 224 10.94 5.79 4.61
CA GLY A 224 11.47 5.06 5.76
C GLY A 224 12.61 4.11 5.37
N ALA A 225 12.43 2.83 5.64
CA ALA A 225 13.40 1.79 5.27
C ALA A 225 13.33 1.34 3.79
N GLY A 226 12.54 1.99 2.93
CA GLY A 226 12.51 1.71 1.49
C GLY A 226 11.71 0.48 1.06
N THR A 227 10.67 0.11 1.81
CA THR A 227 9.85 -1.08 1.47
C THR A 227 9.19 -0.95 0.10
N THR A 228 8.56 0.18 -0.17
CA THR A 228 7.89 0.46 -1.45
C THR A 228 8.88 0.44 -2.60
N ALA A 229 10.06 1.08 -2.46
CA ALA A 229 11.10 1.08 -3.50
C ALA A 229 11.62 -0.32 -3.80
N ALA A 230 11.91 -1.13 -2.76
CA ALA A 230 12.36 -2.51 -2.93
C ALA A 230 11.35 -3.35 -3.73
N CYS A 231 10.05 -3.22 -3.40
CA CYS A 231 8.98 -3.92 -4.12
C CYS A 231 8.80 -3.41 -5.56
N CYS A 232 8.99 -2.12 -5.81
CA CYS A 232 8.96 -1.56 -7.17
C CYS A 232 10.07 -2.13 -8.04
N ILE A 233 11.29 -2.20 -7.52
CA ILE A 233 12.43 -2.80 -8.24
C ILE A 233 12.10 -4.27 -8.59
N GLU A 234 11.68 -5.07 -7.61
CA GLU A 234 11.36 -6.49 -7.80
C GLU A 234 10.23 -6.73 -8.80
N SER A 235 9.36 -5.76 -9.00
CA SER A 235 8.17 -5.87 -9.86
C SER A 235 8.23 -5.03 -11.14
N ASN A 236 9.41 -4.52 -11.51
CA ASN A 236 9.64 -3.69 -12.71
C ASN A 236 8.78 -2.41 -12.75
N ARG A 237 8.57 -1.76 -11.60
CA ARG A 237 7.94 -0.44 -11.51
C ARG A 237 9.02 0.62 -11.29
N ASN A 238 8.79 1.81 -11.83
CA ASN A 238 9.56 2.98 -11.46
C ASN A 238 9.10 3.48 -10.09
N TYR A 239 9.98 4.13 -9.36
CA TYR A 239 9.61 4.70 -8.05
C TYR A 239 10.23 6.08 -7.85
N VAL A 240 9.58 6.87 -7.03
CA VAL A 240 10.08 8.09 -6.41
C VAL A 240 9.68 8.09 -4.95
N GLY A 241 10.55 8.53 -4.06
CA GLY A 241 10.23 8.57 -2.64
C GLY A 241 11.09 9.55 -1.87
N TYR A 242 10.58 9.92 -0.70
CA TYR A 242 11.18 10.93 0.14
C TYR A 242 11.38 10.39 1.54
N GLU A 243 12.54 10.70 2.13
CA GLU A 243 12.88 10.43 3.51
C GLU A 243 13.64 11.64 4.05
N ILE A 244 13.19 12.15 5.18
CA ILE A 244 13.80 13.34 5.79
C ILE A 244 14.95 12.96 6.73
N ASP A 245 14.83 11.84 7.45
CA ASP A 245 15.82 11.35 8.39
C ASP A 245 17.01 10.71 7.66
N GLU A 246 18.21 11.19 7.93
CA GLU A 246 19.45 10.74 7.29
C GLU A 246 19.72 9.24 7.55
N LYS A 247 19.48 8.77 8.77
CA LYS A 247 19.70 7.37 9.14
C LYS A 247 18.75 6.44 8.38
N TYR A 248 17.48 6.82 8.29
CA TYR A 248 16.48 6.02 7.56
C TYR A 248 16.72 6.07 6.05
N TYR A 249 17.13 7.22 5.54
CA TYR A 249 17.56 7.36 4.15
C TYR A 249 18.74 6.43 3.81
N ASP A 250 19.75 6.30 4.69
CA ASP A 250 20.86 5.37 4.49
C ASP A 250 20.41 3.90 4.49
N ILE A 251 19.47 3.53 5.37
CA ILE A 251 18.86 2.19 5.36
C ILE A 251 18.15 1.93 4.04
N CYS A 252 17.34 2.88 3.59
CA CYS A 252 16.63 2.82 2.32
C CYS A 252 17.60 2.65 1.15
N ARG A 253 18.64 3.47 1.06
CA ARG A 253 19.66 3.42 0.00
C ARG A 253 20.36 2.06 -0.06
N ARG A 254 20.84 1.53 1.06
CA ARG A 254 21.47 0.19 1.15
C ARG A 254 20.52 -0.91 0.67
N ARG A 255 19.24 -0.79 0.97
CA ARG A 255 18.23 -1.76 0.57
C ARG A 255 17.96 -1.74 -0.93
N ILE A 256 17.89 -0.55 -1.53
CA ILE A 256 17.76 -0.32 -2.96
C ILE A 256 18.99 -0.90 -3.70
N GLU A 257 20.20 -0.54 -3.28
CA GLU A 257 21.46 -1.02 -3.88
C GLU A 257 21.50 -2.56 -3.90
N LYS A 258 21.12 -3.20 -2.80
CA LYS A 258 21.04 -4.65 -2.72
C LYS A 258 20.05 -5.27 -3.73
N ARG A 259 18.87 -4.64 -3.95
CA ARG A 259 17.86 -5.15 -4.90
C ARG A 259 18.31 -4.97 -6.34
N VAL A 260 18.92 -3.85 -6.68
CA VAL A 260 19.48 -3.58 -8.03
C VAL A 260 20.57 -4.60 -8.37
N THR A 261 21.51 -4.85 -7.46
CA THR A 261 22.59 -5.83 -7.66
C THR A 261 22.06 -7.25 -7.87
N ILE A 262 20.94 -7.63 -7.27
CA ILE A 262 20.34 -8.95 -7.46
C ILE A 262 19.68 -9.08 -8.84
N GLN A 263 19.18 -8.00 -9.42
CA GLN A 263 18.54 -8.01 -10.75
C GLN A 263 19.53 -7.95 -11.90
N GLU A 264 20.72 -7.41 -11.69
CA GLU A 264 21.79 -7.46 -12.69
C GLU A 264 22.37 -8.90 -12.71
N PRO A 265 22.25 -9.65 -13.83
CA PRO A 265 22.91 -10.96 -13.92
C PRO A 265 24.41 -10.74 -13.71
N SER A 266 25.02 -11.53 -12.81
CA SER A 266 26.47 -11.49 -12.63
C SER A 266 27.15 -11.66 -14.01
N THR A 267 28.22 -10.94 -14.24
CA THR A 267 28.99 -11.02 -15.51
C THR A 267 29.34 -12.47 -15.87
N GLU A 268 29.51 -13.35 -14.88
CA GLU A 268 29.72 -14.78 -15.05
C GLU A 268 28.49 -15.52 -15.59
N GLN A 269 27.26 -15.13 -15.19
CA GLN A 269 26.02 -15.73 -15.72
C GLN A 269 25.72 -15.22 -17.14
N SER A 270 26.07 -13.97 -17.46
CA SER A 270 25.96 -13.45 -18.81
C SER A 270 26.94 -14.15 -19.78
N ASN A 271 28.16 -14.44 -19.34
CA ASN A 271 29.14 -15.19 -20.11
C ASN A 271 28.72 -16.64 -20.31
N ALA A 272 28.15 -17.30 -19.28
CA ALA A 272 27.64 -18.67 -19.41
C ALA A 272 26.44 -18.78 -20.37
N LEU A 273 25.61 -17.74 -20.49
CA LEU A 273 24.50 -17.70 -21.45
C LEU A 273 25.02 -17.49 -22.90
N VAL A 274 26.05 -16.67 -23.09
CA VAL A 274 26.70 -16.46 -24.38
C VAL A 274 27.42 -17.73 -24.85
N ASP A 275 28.11 -18.42 -23.95
CA ASP A 275 28.80 -19.70 -24.25
C ASP A 275 27.82 -20.85 -24.53
N ALA A 276 26.60 -20.81 -23.97
CA ALA A 276 25.57 -21.83 -24.24
C ALA A 276 24.81 -21.59 -25.56
N LEU A 277 24.94 -20.41 -26.17
CA LEU A 277 24.31 -20.04 -27.44
C LEU A 277 25.29 -20.00 -28.63
N SER A 278 26.57 -20.24 -28.38
CA SER A 278 27.64 -20.41 -29.37
C SER A 278 27.92 -21.90 -29.60
#